data_1f7d1733a225c0b82ddd6212e24fb216
#
_entry.id   1f7d1733a225c0b82ddd6212e24fb216
#
_cell.length_a   1.000
_cell.length_b   1.000
_cell.length_c   1.000
_cell.angle_alpha   90.00
_cell.angle_beta   90.00
_cell.angle_gamma   90.00
#
_symmetry.space_group_name_H-M   'P 1'
#
loop_
_entity.id
_entity.type
_entity.pdbx_description
1 polymer ?
#
loop_
_entity_poly.entity_id
_entity_poly.type
_entity_poly.pdbx_seq_one_letter_code
_entity_poly.pdbx_strand_id
1 'polypeptide(L)' 'MNNKYIIYFTEAQMYLFSARTRVRSIEVAKKYTNVNSAKKAVSKSLWAKEKYEILDFDNYISP' A
#
# COMPACT_ATOMS: atom_id res chain seq x y z
N MET A 1 18.83 -6.42 2.06
CA MET A 1 17.79 -6.61 1.07
C MET A 1 16.67 -5.71 1.31
N ASN A 2 16.19 -5.08 0.28
CA ASN A 2 15.19 -4.06 0.41
C ASN A 2 13.82 -4.64 0.14
N ASN A 3 13.13 -5.03 1.20
CA ASN A 3 11.74 -5.42 1.05
C ASN A 3 10.92 -4.16 0.77
N LYS A 4 9.99 -4.30 -0.15
CA LYS A 4 9.09 -3.20 -0.50
C LYS A 4 7.68 -3.65 -0.19
N TYR A 5 6.94 -2.80 0.50
CA TYR A 5 5.57 -3.09 0.88
C TYR A 5 4.64 -2.08 0.26
N ILE A 6 3.49 -2.54 -0.16
CA ILE A 6 2.45 -1.67 -0.69
C ILE A 6 1.17 -1.87 0.12
N ILE A 7 0.27 -0.93 0.00
CA ILE A 7 -1.00 -0.98 0.72
C ILE A 7 -2.12 -1.17 -0.31
N TYR A 8 -2.88 -2.24 -0.14
CA TYR A 8 -3.98 -2.56 -1.03
C TYR A 8 -5.30 -2.44 -0.28
N PHE A 9 -6.18 -1.57 -0.75
CA PHE A 9 -7.52 -1.42 -0.18
C PHE A 9 -8.44 -2.45 -0.81
N THR A 10 -8.86 -3.42 -0.03
CA THR A 10 -9.54 -4.60 -0.56
C THR A 10 -10.90 -4.29 -1.16
N GLU A 11 -11.64 -3.38 -0.57
CA GLU A 11 -12.97 -3.03 -1.07
C GLU A 11 -12.92 -2.10 -2.27
N ALA A 12 -12.01 -1.13 -2.23
CA ALA A 12 -11.86 -0.17 -3.32
C ALA A 12 -11.08 -0.74 -4.50
N GLN A 13 -10.33 -1.81 -4.26
CA GLN A 13 -9.46 -2.43 -5.28
C GLN A 13 -8.45 -1.42 -5.82
N MET A 14 -7.87 -0.64 -4.91
CA MET A 14 -6.89 0.38 -5.26
C MET A 14 -5.74 0.33 -4.28
N TYR A 15 -4.62 0.93 -4.68
CA TYR A 15 -3.40 0.98 -3.87
C TYR A 15 -3.17 2.40 -3.39
N LEU A 16 -2.60 2.53 -2.21
CA LEU A 16 -2.27 3.84 -1.67
C LEU A 16 -1.07 4.43 -2.41
N PHE A 17 -1.19 5.66 -2.86
CA PHE A 17 -0.08 6.40 -3.45
C PHE A 17 0.37 7.54 -2.53
N SER A 18 -0.58 8.25 -1.95
CA SER A 18 -0.28 9.33 -1.00
C SER A 18 -1.47 9.47 -0.05
N ALA A 19 -1.37 10.40 0.89
CA ALA A 19 -2.43 10.61 1.87
C ALA A 19 -3.78 10.94 1.22
N ARG A 20 -3.77 11.43 -0.01
CA ARG A 20 -4.99 11.84 -0.71
C ARG A 20 -5.17 11.18 -2.06
N THR A 21 -4.29 10.28 -2.43
CA THR A 21 -4.32 9.69 -3.78
C THR A 21 -4.21 8.19 -3.70
N ARG A 22 -5.07 7.51 -4.45
CA ARG A 22 -4.99 6.06 -4.63
C ARG A 22 -4.87 5.77 -6.12
N VAL A 23 -4.20 4.66 -6.45
CA VAL A 23 -3.98 4.28 -7.84
C VAL A 23 -4.41 2.84 -8.03
N ARG A 24 -4.71 2.47 -9.27
CA ARG A 24 -5.12 1.11 -9.58
C ARG A 24 -3.95 0.23 -10.03
N SER A 25 -2.83 0.84 -10.38
CA SER A 25 -1.67 0.09 -10.84
C SER A 25 -0.75 -0.22 -9.67
N ILE A 26 -0.43 -1.50 -9.51
CA ILE A 26 0.48 -1.90 -8.45
C ILE A 26 1.88 -1.32 -8.66
N GLU A 27 2.26 -1.11 -9.91
CA GLU A 27 3.60 -0.58 -10.21
C GLU A 27 3.74 0.88 -9.79
N VAL A 28 2.64 1.63 -9.81
CA VAL A 28 2.64 3.03 -9.44
C VAL A 28 2.47 3.21 -7.94
N ALA A 29 1.95 2.19 -7.24
CA ALA A 29 1.69 2.27 -5.82
C ALA A 29 2.94 2.69 -5.04
N LYS A 30 2.73 3.46 -3.97
CA LYS A 30 3.83 3.87 -3.10
C LYS A 30 4.43 2.66 -2.42
N LYS A 31 5.75 2.52 -2.47
CA LYS A 31 6.47 1.44 -1.82
C LYS A 31 7.04 1.90 -0.49
N TYR A 32 6.87 1.09 0.53
CA TYR A 32 7.37 1.37 1.88
C TYR A 32 8.43 0.35 2.25
N THR A 33 9.36 0.75 3.09
CA THR A 33 10.49 -0.12 3.43
C THR A 33 10.16 -1.07 4.57
N ASN A 34 9.11 -0.80 5.32
CA ASN A 34 8.69 -1.71 6.38
C ASN A 34 7.20 -1.55 6.65
N VAL A 35 6.66 -2.53 7.37
CA VAL A 35 5.22 -2.59 7.64
C VAL A 35 4.77 -1.41 8.51
N ASN A 36 5.59 -1.01 9.47
CA ASN A 36 5.21 0.09 10.36
C ASN A 36 5.05 1.41 9.59
N SER A 37 5.96 1.67 8.65
CA SER A 37 5.84 2.87 7.82
C SER A 37 4.57 2.84 7.00
N ALA A 38 4.24 1.67 6.45
CA ALA A 38 3.01 1.52 5.67
C ALA A 38 1.78 1.78 6.54
N LYS A 39 1.73 1.22 7.74
CA LYS A 39 0.61 1.44 8.64
C LYS A 39 0.46 2.90 9.02
N LYS A 40 1.56 3.59 9.26
CA LYS A 40 1.50 5.02 9.57
C LYS A 40 0.96 5.83 8.39
N ALA A 41 1.35 5.45 7.18
CA ALA A 41 0.86 6.14 5.99
C ALA A 41 -0.65 6.01 5.87
N VAL A 42 -1.19 4.81 6.12
CA VAL A 42 -2.63 4.59 6.07
C VAL A 42 -3.34 5.43 7.13
N SER A 43 -2.80 5.47 8.35
CA SER A 43 -3.47 6.20 9.43
C SER A 43 -3.51 7.70 9.15
N LYS A 44 -2.61 8.21 8.33
CA LYS A 44 -2.61 9.62 7.94
C LYS A 44 -3.40 9.89 6.67
N SER A 45 -3.89 8.85 6.02
CA SER A 45 -4.59 9.01 4.75
C SER A 45 -6.07 9.25 4.99
N LEU A 46 -6.76 9.63 3.92
CA LEU A 46 -8.22 9.81 3.96
C LEU A 46 -8.95 8.51 4.17
N TRP A 47 -8.28 7.38 3.99
CA TRP A 47 -8.89 6.06 4.02
C TRP A 47 -8.45 5.24 5.23
N ALA A 48 -8.12 5.91 6.33
CA ALA A 48 -7.57 5.23 7.51
C ALA A 48 -8.54 4.19 8.09
N LYS A 49 -9.83 4.37 7.88
CA LYS A 49 -10.84 3.45 8.43
C LYS A 49 -11.28 2.37 7.46
N GLU A 50 -10.78 2.40 6.23
CA GLU A 50 -11.15 1.39 5.25
C GLU A 50 -10.33 0.13 5.45
N LYS A 51 -10.87 -0.98 4.98
CA LYS A 51 -10.15 -2.25 5.05
C LYS A 51 -9.00 -2.24 4.06
N TYR A 52 -7.84 -2.67 4.52
CA TYR A 52 -6.66 -2.72 3.68
C TYR A 52 -5.78 -3.88 4.09
N GLU A 53 -4.87 -4.24 3.20
CA GLU A 53 -3.84 -5.24 3.46
C GLU A 53 -2.49 -4.66 3.05
N ILE A 54 -1.46 -5.06 3.79
CA ILE A 54 -0.10 -4.67 3.45
C ILE A 54 0.54 -5.86 2.75
N LEU A 55 0.93 -5.67 1.50
CA LEU A 55 1.45 -6.73 0.65
C LEU A 55 2.94 -6.53 0.42
N ASP A 56 3.65 -7.65 0.37
CA ASP A 56 5.07 -7.64 -0.02
C ASP A 56 5.14 -7.50 -1.53
N PHE A 57 5.58 -6.35 -2.00
CA PHE A 57 5.59 -6.04 -3.41
C PHE A 57 6.39 -7.05 -4.22
N ASP A 58 7.55 -7.43 -3.71
CA ASP A 58 8.41 -8.37 -4.44
C ASP A 58 7.77 -9.74 -4.56
N ASN A 59 7.16 -10.24 -3.48
CA ASN A 59 6.48 -11.52 -3.53
C ASN A 59 5.19 -11.48 -4.35
N TYR A 60 4.53 -10.34 -4.36
CA TYR A 60 3.27 -10.21 -5.08
C TYR A 60 3.48 -10.21 -6.59
N ILE A 61 4.57 -9.59 -7.05
CA ILE A 61 4.87 -9.47 -8.46
C ILE A 61 5.62 -10.69 -9.00
N SER A 62 6.54 -11.20 -8.20
CA SER A 62 7.34 -12.34 -8.62
C SER A 62 6.57 -13.63 -8.43
N PRO A 63 6.39 -14.40 -9.48
CA PRO A 63 5.70 -15.69 -9.38
C PRO A 63 6.48 -16.67 -8.51
#